data_38738d48539e4cfe33160cd3890b1489
#
_entry.id   38738d48539e4cfe33160cd3890b1489
#
_cell.length_a   1.000
_cell.length_b   1.000
_cell.length_c   1.000
_cell.angle_alpha   90.00
_cell.angle_beta   90.00
_cell.angle_gamma   90.00
#
_symmetry.space_group_name_H-M   'P 1'
#
loop_
_entity.id
_entity.type
_entity.pdbx_description
1 polymer ?
#
loop_
_entity_poly.entity_id
_entity_poly.type
_entity_poly.pdbx_seq_one_letter_code
_entity_poly.pdbx_strand_id
1 'polypeptide(L)'
;LKDYLTDELYALNVDTVRKDIPISSSVRAIQIWTIEPTNDNSFDVTYSVDQIISEGENKKTIQSAYEVSVYVDEVGNMVLIKNPTITSIPSKSDYKPKALESDGTVDSIMTNEINEFLTTFFKLYPTSTMSELSYYVNEGILKTIGKDYIFQELVNPIYNRKDNQVTVSLSVKYLDQQTKATQVSQFNLTLEKSSSNWKIIK
;
A
#
# COMPACT_ATOMS: atom_id res chain seq x y z
N LEU A 1 -21.83 13.15 5.05
CA LEU A 1 -22.24 12.45 3.82
C LEU A 1 -23.26 13.25 3.00
N LYS A 2 -24.21 13.91 3.68
CA LYS A 2 -25.31 14.66 2.99
C LYS A 2 -24.80 15.71 1.99
N ASP A 3 -23.70 16.37 2.27
CA ASP A 3 -23.13 17.43 1.41
C ASP A 3 -22.51 16.88 0.11
N TYR A 4 -22.38 15.56 -0.01
CA TYR A 4 -21.82 14.87 -1.17
C TYR A 4 -22.88 14.05 -1.94
N LEU A 5 -24.16 14.18 -1.60
CA LEU A 5 -25.25 13.51 -2.32
C LEU A 5 -25.74 14.40 -3.47
N THR A 6 -26.17 13.78 -4.57
CA THR A 6 -27.00 14.50 -5.55
C THR A 6 -28.32 14.91 -4.90
N ASP A 7 -29.03 15.90 -5.49
CA ASP A 7 -30.29 16.37 -4.94
C ASP A 7 -31.33 15.26 -4.83
N GLU A 8 -31.37 14.35 -5.80
CA GLU A 8 -32.25 13.19 -5.81
C GLU A 8 -31.94 12.23 -4.66
N LEU A 9 -30.65 11.90 -4.44
CA LEU A 9 -30.25 11.03 -3.34
C LEU A 9 -30.43 11.72 -1.98
N TYR A 10 -30.24 13.03 -1.91
CA TYR A 10 -30.52 13.80 -0.70
C TYR A 10 -32.00 13.68 -0.31
N ALA A 11 -32.92 13.85 -1.27
CA ALA A 11 -34.36 13.72 -1.04
C ALA A 11 -34.75 12.35 -0.49
N LEU A 12 -34.14 11.27 -0.98
CA LEU A 12 -34.38 9.91 -0.49
C LEU A 12 -33.89 9.68 0.96
N ASN A 13 -32.95 10.50 1.45
CA ASN A 13 -32.30 10.31 2.75
C ASN A 13 -32.78 11.32 3.84
N VAL A 14 -33.82 12.09 3.60
CA VAL A 14 -34.26 13.15 4.51
C VAL A 14 -34.70 12.61 5.87
N ASP A 15 -35.44 11.49 5.92
CA ASP A 15 -36.04 10.93 7.13
C ASP A 15 -35.51 9.52 7.49
N THR A 16 -34.25 9.29 7.35
CA THR A 16 -33.67 7.96 7.64
C THR A 16 -33.35 7.71 9.11
N VAL A 17 -33.43 8.72 9.98
CA VAL A 17 -33.10 8.61 11.41
C VAL A 17 -34.36 8.36 12.24
N ARG A 18 -34.44 7.18 12.87
CA ARG A 18 -35.50 6.78 13.79
C ARG A 18 -35.22 7.35 15.19
N LYS A 19 -36.00 8.39 15.59
CA LYS A 19 -35.88 9.02 16.91
C LYS A 19 -36.61 8.26 18.03
N ASP A 20 -37.48 7.34 17.66
CA ASP A 20 -38.32 6.51 18.55
C ASP A 20 -37.59 5.26 19.06
N ILE A 21 -36.41 4.96 18.53
CA ILE A 21 -35.58 3.81 18.96
C ILE A 21 -34.41 4.32 19.80
N PRO A 22 -34.29 3.91 21.09
CA PRO A 22 -33.24 4.39 21.99
C PRO A 22 -31.89 3.69 21.75
N ILE A 23 -31.49 3.56 20.47
CA ILE A 23 -30.25 2.98 20.05
C ILE A 23 -29.43 4.07 19.37
N SER A 24 -28.17 4.21 19.75
CA SER A 24 -27.21 5.06 19.06
C SER A 24 -26.15 4.23 18.35
N SER A 25 -25.68 4.75 17.23
CA SER A 25 -24.61 4.15 16.43
C SER A 25 -23.52 5.16 16.17
N SER A 26 -22.28 4.77 16.37
CA SER A 26 -21.11 5.57 16.01
C SER A 26 -20.13 4.76 15.14
N VAL A 27 -19.57 5.39 14.12
CA VAL A 27 -18.56 4.77 13.27
C VAL A 27 -17.23 4.76 14.02
N ARG A 28 -16.65 3.57 14.12
CA ARG A 28 -15.32 3.33 14.71
C ARG A 28 -14.21 3.33 13.66
N ALA A 29 -14.46 2.64 12.54
CA ALA A 29 -13.49 2.51 11.46
C ALA A 29 -14.20 2.30 10.12
N ILE A 30 -13.51 2.69 9.05
CA ILE A 30 -13.91 2.44 7.66
C ILE A 30 -12.72 1.78 6.97
N GLN A 31 -13.00 0.69 6.22
CA GLN A 31 -12.03 0.03 5.37
C GLN A 31 -12.53 0.03 3.94
N ILE A 32 -11.77 0.64 3.03
CA ILE A 32 -11.99 0.54 1.59
C ILE A 32 -11.35 -0.76 1.10
N TRP A 33 -12.11 -1.55 0.34
CA TRP A 33 -11.70 -2.82 -0.22
C TRP A 33 -11.34 -2.72 -1.70
N THR A 34 -12.26 -2.16 -2.49
CA THR A 34 -12.06 -1.99 -3.94
C THR A 34 -12.49 -0.60 -4.39
N ILE A 35 -11.84 -0.11 -5.42
CA ILE A 35 -12.24 1.06 -6.20
C ILE A 35 -12.15 0.64 -7.66
N GLU A 36 -13.28 0.50 -8.31
CA GLU A 36 -13.39 0.02 -9.69
C GLU A 36 -13.90 1.15 -10.58
N PRO A 37 -13.15 1.56 -11.61
CA PRO A 37 -13.65 2.53 -12.57
C PRO A 37 -14.80 1.92 -13.36
N THR A 38 -15.89 2.68 -13.53
CA THR A 38 -17.05 2.25 -14.30
C THR A 38 -17.08 2.96 -15.67
N ASN A 39 -17.59 4.18 -15.72
CA ASN A 39 -17.67 5.02 -16.93
C ASN A 39 -17.38 6.46 -16.56
N ASP A 40 -16.92 7.28 -17.52
CA ASP A 40 -16.91 8.75 -17.49
C ASP A 40 -16.63 9.37 -16.11
N ASN A 41 -15.45 9.12 -15.56
CA ASN A 41 -15.03 9.64 -14.26
C ASN A 41 -15.83 9.12 -13.05
N SER A 42 -16.51 7.98 -13.21
CA SER A 42 -17.29 7.34 -12.14
C SER A 42 -16.58 6.08 -11.62
N PHE A 43 -16.73 5.82 -10.33
CA PHE A 43 -16.09 4.71 -9.63
C PHE A 43 -17.09 4.02 -8.70
N ASP A 44 -17.08 2.69 -8.73
CA ASP A 44 -17.74 1.88 -7.70
C ASP A 44 -16.75 1.59 -6.58
N VAL A 45 -17.16 1.92 -5.37
CA VAL A 45 -16.32 1.78 -4.17
C VAL A 45 -16.98 0.80 -3.21
N THR A 46 -16.32 -0.34 -2.97
CA THR A 46 -16.72 -1.28 -1.91
C THR A 46 -15.97 -0.97 -0.64
N TYR A 47 -16.69 -0.80 0.46
CA TYR A 47 -16.12 -0.51 1.76
C TYR A 47 -16.87 -1.19 2.89
N SER A 48 -16.22 -1.42 4.02
CA SER A 48 -16.85 -1.86 5.26
C SER A 48 -16.77 -0.78 6.33
N VAL A 49 -17.74 -0.81 7.24
CA VAL A 49 -17.85 0.10 8.37
C VAL A 49 -17.96 -0.71 9.65
N ASP A 50 -17.05 -0.47 10.58
CA ASP A 50 -17.16 -0.94 11.94
C ASP A 50 -17.94 0.09 12.75
N GLN A 51 -19.07 -0.33 13.34
CA GLN A 51 -19.94 0.53 14.12
C GLN A 51 -20.06 0.02 15.55
N ILE A 52 -20.00 0.95 16.51
CA ILE A 52 -20.36 0.68 17.89
C ILE A 52 -21.82 1.01 18.06
N ILE A 53 -22.62 0.01 18.32
CA ILE A 53 -24.03 0.14 18.64
C ILE A 53 -24.17 0.19 20.18
N SER A 54 -24.85 1.23 20.67
CA SER A 54 -25.10 1.40 22.12
C SER A 54 -26.61 1.40 22.39
N GLU A 55 -27.03 0.53 23.29
CA GLU A 55 -28.42 0.41 23.79
C GLU A 55 -28.35 0.41 25.34
N GLY A 56 -28.62 1.56 25.95
CA GLY A 56 -28.36 1.78 27.37
C GLY A 56 -26.87 1.61 27.69
N GLU A 57 -26.56 0.73 28.64
CA GLU A 57 -25.18 0.39 29.02
C GLU A 57 -24.54 -0.67 28.12
N ASN A 58 -25.32 -1.35 27.29
CA ASN A 58 -24.83 -2.41 26.41
C ASN A 58 -24.19 -1.81 25.16
N LYS A 59 -22.98 -2.27 24.85
CA LYS A 59 -22.26 -1.90 23.62
C LYS A 59 -21.85 -3.14 22.86
N LYS A 60 -22.07 -3.14 21.54
CA LYS A 60 -21.58 -4.17 20.64
C LYS A 60 -20.96 -3.54 19.40
N THR A 61 -19.94 -4.18 18.85
CA THR A 61 -19.39 -3.80 17.54
C THR A 61 -20.02 -4.67 16.48
N ILE A 62 -20.51 -4.04 15.41
CA ILE A 62 -20.98 -4.72 14.20
C ILE A 62 -20.15 -4.22 13.02
N GLN A 63 -19.98 -5.07 12.02
CA GLN A 63 -19.36 -4.72 10.76
C GLN A 63 -20.38 -4.94 9.65
N SER A 64 -20.47 -3.94 8.76
CA SER A 64 -21.33 -3.98 7.58
C SER A 64 -20.53 -3.55 6.36
N ALA A 65 -20.82 -4.13 5.20
CA ALA A 65 -20.18 -3.74 3.95
C ALA A 65 -21.20 -3.12 3.00
N TYR A 66 -20.72 -2.16 2.24
CA TYR A 66 -21.50 -1.36 1.30
C TYR A 66 -20.72 -1.13 0.01
N GLU A 67 -21.47 -0.94 -1.05
CA GLU A 67 -20.99 -0.44 -2.34
C GLU A 67 -21.67 0.90 -2.65
N VAL A 68 -20.90 1.85 -3.12
CA VAL A 68 -21.37 3.18 -3.50
C VAL A 68 -20.75 3.58 -4.83
N SER A 69 -21.49 4.30 -5.67
CA SER A 69 -20.95 4.90 -6.89
C SER A 69 -20.67 6.39 -6.68
N VAL A 70 -19.49 6.79 -7.08
CA VAL A 70 -18.96 8.16 -6.91
C VAL A 70 -18.57 8.70 -8.28
N TYR A 71 -19.02 9.89 -8.61
CA TYR A 71 -18.48 10.66 -9.74
C TYR A 71 -17.42 11.64 -9.24
N VAL A 72 -16.32 11.76 -9.98
CA VAL A 72 -15.21 12.69 -9.69
C VAL A 72 -14.99 13.56 -10.92
N ASP A 73 -15.10 14.88 -10.78
CA ASP A 73 -14.86 15.81 -11.89
C ASP A 73 -13.35 16.00 -12.19
N GLU A 74 -13.04 16.74 -13.26
CA GLU A 74 -11.67 16.98 -13.73
C GLU A 74 -10.77 17.73 -12.71
N VAL A 75 -11.38 18.45 -11.77
CA VAL A 75 -10.65 19.19 -10.72
C VAL A 75 -10.60 18.45 -9.38
N GLY A 76 -11.19 17.24 -9.33
CA GLY A 76 -11.15 16.35 -8.17
C GLY A 76 -12.29 16.52 -7.18
N ASN A 77 -13.34 17.30 -7.50
CA ASN A 77 -14.56 17.32 -6.68
C ASN A 77 -15.35 16.04 -6.90
N MET A 78 -16.06 15.60 -5.88
CA MET A 78 -16.79 14.33 -5.91
C MET A 78 -18.25 14.50 -5.49
N VAL A 79 -19.11 13.65 -6.05
CA VAL A 79 -20.51 13.51 -5.65
C VAL A 79 -20.91 12.04 -5.67
N LEU A 80 -21.73 11.63 -4.71
CA LEU A 80 -22.32 10.29 -4.68
C LEU A 80 -23.50 10.25 -5.64
N ILE A 81 -23.46 9.34 -6.60
CA ILE A 81 -24.49 9.15 -7.64
C ILE A 81 -25.35 7.90 -7.42
N LYS A 82 -25.01 7.09 -6.40
CA LYS A 82 -25.79 5.93 -5.94
C LYS A 82 -25.71 5.86 -4.41
N ASN A 83 -26.85 5.56 -3.76
CA ASN A 83 -26.87 5.32 -2.32
C ASN A 83 -26.03 4.08 -1.96
N PRO A 84 -25.41 4.05 -0.76
CA PRO A 84 -24.76 2.87 -0.27
C PRO A 84 -25.67 1.65 -0.31
N THR A 85 -25.30 0.66 -1.09
CA THR A 85 -26.01 -0.60 -1.26
C THR A 85 -25.33 -1.65 -0.37
N ILE A 86 -26.10 -2.40 0.40
CA ILE A 86 -25.58 -3.47 1.26
C ILE A 86 -24.92 -4.55 0.39
N THR A 87 -23.71 -4.93 0.73
CA THR A 87 -22.97 -5.98 0.03
C THR A 87 -22.21 -6.87 1.01
N SER A 88 -21.46 -7.85 0.52
CA SER A 88 -20.62 -8.72 1.34
C SER A 88 -19.20 -8.16 1.44
N ILE A 89 -18.53 -8.46 2.57
CA ILE A 89 -17.10 -8.19 2.70
C ILE A 89 -16.35 -9.12 1.76
N PRO A 90 -15.40 -8.62 0.94
CA PRO A 90 -14.59 -9.45 0.07
C PRO A 90 -13.83 -10.54 0.85
N SER A 91 -13.86 -11.75 0.33
CA SER A 91 -13.14 -12.88 0.92
C SER A 91 -11.66 -12.84 0.55
N LYS A 92 -10.81 -13.33 1.45
CA LYS A 92 -9.39 -13.52 1.15
C LYS A 92 -9.24 -14.58 0.06
N SER A 93 -8.44 -14.27 -0.96
CA SER A 93 -8.08 -15.24 -2.01
C SER A 93 -7.18 -16.35 -1.46
N ASP A 94 -7.38 -17.57 -1.93
CA ASP A 94 -6.49 -18.72 -1.68
C ASP A 94 -5.27 -18.74 -2.61
N TYR A 95 -5.10 -17.70 -3.43
CA TYR A 95 -3.96 -17.58 -4.34
C TYR A 95 -2.64 -17.63 -3.59
N LYS A 96 -1.75 -18.52 -4.04
CA LYS A 96 -0.37 -18.64 -3.56
C LYS A 96 0.57 -18.31 -4.72
N PRO A 97 1.32 -17.21 -4.65
CA PRO A 97 2.30 -16.90 -5.68
C PRO A 97 3.39 -17.99 -5.70
N LYS A 98 3.95 -18.26 -6.88
CA LYS A 98 5.11 -19.14 -7.01
C LYS A 98 6.27 -18.53 -6.20
N ALA A 99 6.88 -19.36 -5.35
CA ALA A 99 8.06 -18.93 -4.61
C ALA A 99 9.20 -18.58 -5.60
N LEU A 100 9.88 -17.48 -5.32
CA LEU A 100 11.10 -17.13 -6.03
C LEU A 100 12.22 -18.02 -5.49
N GLU A 101 13.06 -18.55 -6.39
CA GLU A 101 14.19 -19.38 -6.06
C GLU A 101 15.44 -18.87 -6.79
N SER A 102 16.60 -19.05 -6.20
CA SER A 102 17.88 -18.79 -6.84
C SER A 102 18.12 -19.89 -7.88
N ASP A 103 18.56 -19.51 -9.06
CA ASP A 103 18.92 -20.43 -10.14
C ASP A 103 20.37 -20.96 -10.05
N GLY A 104 21.12 -20.55 -9.00
CA GLY A 104 22.49 -20.95 -8.79
C GLY A 104 23.51 -20.27 -9.73
N THR A 105 23.10 -19.27 -10.50
CA THR A 105 23.99 -18.58 -11.45
C THR A 105 24.91 -17.55 -10.80
N VAL A 106 24.66 -17.20 -9.54
CA VAL A 106 25.48 -16.27 -8.75
C VAL A 106 26.27 -17.03 -7.70
N ASP A 107 27.60 -16.98 -7.79
CA ASP A 107 28.48 -17.64 -6.84
C ASP A 107 28.58 -16.90 -5.50
N SER A 108 29.23 -17.51 -4.52
CA SER A 108 29.37 -16.96 -3.16
C SER A 108 30.17 -15.64 -3.11
N ILE A 109 31.17 -15.48 -3.98
CA ILE A 109 31.99 -14.26 -4.01
C ILE A 109 31.13 -13.09 -4.49
N MET A 110 30.45 -13.26 -5.61
CA MET A 110 29.55 -12.26 -6.16
C MET A 110 28.36 -11.96 -5.22
N THR A 111 27.82 -12.98 -4.56
CA THR A 111 26.78 -12.81 -3.54
C THR A 111 27.25 -11.90 -2.40
N ASN A 112 28.47 -12.09 -1.90
CA ASN A 112 29.03 -11.26 -0.84
C ASN A 112 29.24 -9.81 -1.30
N GLU A 113 29.81 -9.60 -2.50
CA GLU A 113 29.99 -8.26 -3.07
C GLU A 113 28.65 -7.52 -3.20
N ILE A 114 27.61 -8.21 -3.71
CA ILE A 114 26.27 -7.61 -3.86
C ILE A 114 25.65 -7.30 -2.50
N ASN A 115 25.81 -8.20 -1.51
CA ASN A 115 25.30 -7.96 -0.16
C ASN A 115 25.96 -6.75 0.51
N GLU A 116 27.26 -6.58 0.36
CA GLU A 116 27.98 -5.41 0.87
C GLU A 116 27.51 -4.12 0.20
N PHE A 117 27.37 -4.15 -1.12
CA PHE A 117 26.82 -3.03 -1.89
C PHE A 117 25.40 -2.66 -1.44
N LEU A 118 24.47 -3.64 -1.39
CA LEU A 118 23.10 -3.43 -0.99
C LEU A 118 22.98 -2.97 0.47
N THR A 119 23.79 -3.53 1.36
CA THR A 119 23.85 -3.09 2.77
C THR A 119 24.25 -1.62 2.87
N THR A 120 25.26 -1.21 2.13
CA THR A 120 25.70 0.19 2.08
C THR A 120 24.64 1.08 1.49
N PHE A 121 24.05 0.67 0.38
CA PHE A 121 22.97 1.40 -0.28
C PHE A 121 21.76 1.60 0.64
N PHE A 122 21.22 0.52 1.23
CA PHE A 122 20.02 0.60 2.05
C PHE A 122 20.23 1.31 3.39
N LYS A 123 21.46 1.41 3.90
CA LYS A 123 21.79 2.29 5.03
C LYS A 123 21.65 3.77 4.68
N LEU A 124 22.00 4.15 3.46
CA LEU A 124 21.97 5.54 3.00
C LEU A 124 20.62 5.93 2.44
N TYR A 125 19.95 5.03 1.75
CA TYR A 125 18.74 5.28 0.94
C TYR A 125 17.63 6.07 1.66
N PRO A 126 17.27 5.81 2.94
CA PRO A 126 16.19 6.55 3.59
C PRO A 126 16.41 8.05 3.71
N THR A 127 17.66 8.48 3.87
CA THR A 127 18.01 9.89 4.13
C THR A 127 18.77 10.56 2.98
N SER A 128 19.16 9.80 1.95
CA SER A 128 19.96 10.30 0.82
C SER A 128 19.24 11.37 0.03
N THR A 129 20.01 12.34 -0.43
CA THR A 129 19.62 13.29 -1.48
C THR A 129 19.65 12.62 -2.87
N MET A 130 19.02 13.24 -3.86
CA MET A 130 19.06 12.74 -5.24
C MET A 130 20.49 12.66 -5.79
N SER A 131 21.36 13.60 -5.43
CA SER A 131 22.77 13.61 -5.83
C SER A 131 23.52 12.41 -5.28
N GLU A 132 23.32 12.06 -4.01
CA GLU A 132 23.95 10.89 -3.39
C GLU A 132 23.42 9.58 -3.98
N LEU A 133 22.11 9.49 -4.22
CA LEU A 133 21.51 8.31 -4.86
C LEU A 133 22.07 8.04 -6.26
N SER A 134 22.42 9.06 -7.03
CA SER A 134 22.95 8.92 -8.38
C SER A 134 24.24 8.09 -8.50
N TYR A 135 24.99 7.95 -7.40
CA TYR A 135 26.17 7.06 -7.34
C TYR A 135 25.77 5.58 -7.34
N TYR A 136 24.62 5.25 -6.77
CA TYR A 136 24.15 3.88 -6.56
C TYR A 136 23.07 3.43 -7.54
N VAL A 137 22.30 4.38 -8.07
CA VAL A 137 21.08 4.11 -8.85
C VAL A 137 21.10 4.93 -10.13
N ASN A 138 20.62 4.35 -11.23
CA ASN A 138 20.37 5.13 -12.45
C ASN A 138 19.20 6.08 -12.24
N GLU A 139 19.22 7.19 -12.99
CA GLU A 139 18.21 8.24 -12.90
C GLU A 139 16.80 7.69 -13.12
N GLY A 140 15.87 8.13 -12.28
CA GLY A 140 14.45 7.79 -12.37
C GLY A 140 14.04 6.41 -11.80
N ILE A 141 15.00 5.55 -11.40
CA ILE A 141 14.69 4.20 -10.90
C ILE A 141 14.12 4.23 -9.48
N LEU A 142 14.74 4.96 -8.58
CA LEU A 142 14.28 5.14 -7.21
C LEU A 142 14.17 6.63 -6.86
N LYS A 143 13.17 6.95 -6.06
CA LYS A 143 12.96 8.32 -5.55
C LYS A 143 13.54 8.44 -4.15
N THR A 144 13.90 9.66 -3.76
CA THR A 144 14.27 9.97 -2.37
C THR A 144 13.10 9.71 -1.44
N ILE A 145 13.37 9.14 -0.27
CA ILE A 145 12.36 8.86 0.75
C ILE A 145 12.23 10.04 1.72
N GLY A 146 13.35 10.60 2.17
CA GLY A 146 13.40 11.70 3.13
C GLY A 146 12.76 11.33 4.49
N LYS A 147 13.00 10.10 4.98
CA LYS A 147 12.46 9.56 6.23
C LYS A 147 13.56 9.07 7.14
N ASP A 148 13.36 9.21 8.44
CA ASP A 148 14.29 8.76 9.46
C ASP A 148 14.09 7.27 9.78
N TYR A 149 14.51 6.43 8.84
CA TYR A 149 14.54 4.98 8.95
C TYR A 149 15.96 4.48 9.17
N ILE A 150 16.15 3.65 10.18
CA ILE A 150 17.43 2.97 10.43
C ILE A 150 17.39 1.59 9.80
N PHE A 151 18.32 1.34 8.87
CA PHE A 151 18.53 0.02 8.29
C PHE A 151 18.88 -1.01 9.38
N GLN A 152 18.25 -2.17 9.33
CA GLN A 152 18.54 -3.28 10.23
C GLN A 152 19.19 -4.45 9.50
N GLU A 153 18.53 -5.02 8.51
CA GLU A 153 19.05 -6.19 7.79
C GLU A 153 18.43 -6.37 6.40
N LEU A 154 19.14 -7.09 5.55
CA LEU A 154 18.62 -7.70 4.32
C LEU A 154 18.02 -9.05 4.68
N VAL A 155 16.82 -9.35 4.20
CA VAL A 155 16.08 -10.58 4.51
C VAL A 155 15.81 -11.36 3.24
N ASN A 156 16.23 -12.64 3.23
CA ASN A 156 15.96 -13.60 2.18
C ASN A 156 16.29 -13.10 0.76
N PRO A 157 17.50 -12.57 0.51
CA PRO A 157 17.88 -12.14 -0.83
C PRO A 157 17.98 -13.35 -1.76
N ILE A 158 17.38 -13.22 -2.95
CA ILE A 158 17.39 -14.22 -4.02
C ILE A 158 18.05 -13.58 -5.23
N TYR A 159 19.07 -14.25 -5.77
CA TYR A 159 19.92 -13.75 -6.85
C TYR A 159 19.78 -14.62 -8.08
N ASN A 160 19.59 -13.98 -9.23
CA ASN A 160 19.60 -14.66 -10.53
C ASN A 160 20.41 -13.81 -11.50
N ARG A 161 21.36 -14.41 -12.19
CA ARG A 161 22.23 -13.72 -13.15
C ARG A 161 21.82 -14.02 -14.57
N LYS A 162 21.75 -12.97 -15.36
CA LYS A 162 21.64 -13.07 -16.80
C LYS A 162 22.65 -12.14 -17.45
N ASP A 163 23.59 -12.70 -18.19
CA ASP A 163 24.69 -11.98 -18.83
C ASP A 163 25.51 -11.16 -17.83
N ASN A 164 25.53 -9.85 -17.97
CA ASN A 164 26.22 -8.91 -17.09
C ASN A 164 25.34 -8.31 -15.98
N GLN A 165 24.09 -8.78 -15.89
CA GLN A 165 23.11 -8.24 -14.94
C GLN A 165 22.73 -9.29 -13.91
N VAL A 166 22.50 -8.83 -12.68
CA VAL A 166 22.00 -9.66 -11.58
C VAL A 166 20.66 -9.08 -11.10
N THR A 167 19.60 -9.88 -11.16
CA THR A 167 18.36 -9.55 -10.51
C THR A 167 18.39 -10.01 -9.06
N VAL A 168 17.96 -9.13 -8.16
CA VAL A 168 17.91 -9.40 -6.72
C VAL A 168 16.50 -9.13 -6.23
N SER A 169 15.86 -10.15 -5.67
CA SER A 169 14.59 -10.03 -4.96
C SER A 169 14.85 -10.19 -3.47
N LEU A 170 14.51 -9.18 -2.67
CA LEU A 170 14.80 -9.18 -1.24
C LEU A 170 13.79 -8.38 -0.44
N SER A 171 13.74 -8.63 0.86
CA SER A 171 13.11 -7.74 1.83
C SER A 171 14.18 -6.99 2.62
N VAL A 172 13.87 -5.76 3.00
CA VAL A 172 14.74 -4.91 3.83
C VAL A 172 13.97 -4.52 5.07
N LYS A 173 14.57 -4.73 6.23
CA LYS A 173 14.01 -4.26 7.50
C LYS A 173 14.59 -2.92 7.90
N TYR A 174 13.71 -2.03 8.30
CA TYR A 174 14.03 -0.73 8.87
C TYR A 174 13.36 -0.54 10.22
N LEU A 175 13.99 0.20 11.10
CA LEU A 175 13.35 0.76 12.29
C LEU A 175 12.89 2.19 11.96
N ASP A 176 11.59 2.43 12.01
CA ASP A 176 11.03 3.78 11.94
C ASP A 176 11.32 4.52 13.27
N GLN A 177 12.07 5.61 13.20
CA GLN A 177 12.45 6.36 14.41
C GLN A 177 11.28 7.12 15.04
N GLN A 178 10.25 7.42 14.28
CA GLN A 178 9.07 8.14 14.78
C GLN A 178 8.09 7.20 15.50
N THR A 179 7.75 6.09 14.85
CA THR A 179 6.75 5.14 15.38
C THR A 179 7.35 4.05 16.25
N LYS A 180 8.68 3.86 16.22
CA LYS A 180 9.43 2.74 16.81
C LYS A 180 8.99 1.37 16.30
N ALA A 181 8.29 1.34 15.17
CA ALA A 181 7.86 0.11 14.52
C ALA A 181 8.93 -0.38 13.53
N THR A 182 8.99 -1.71 13.34
CA THR A 182 9.77 -2.31 12.26
C THR A 182 8.98 -2.23 10.97
N GLN A 183 9.56 -1.58 9.96
CA GLN A 183 9.04 -1.54 8.60
C GLN A 183 9.78 -2.57 7.75
N VAL A 184 9.03 -3.43 7.06
CA VAL A 184 9.56 -4.37 6.07
C VAL A 184 9.18 -3.91 4.68
N SER A 185 10.17 -3.66 3.83
CA SER A 185 9.97 -3.24 2.43
C SER A 185 10.55 -4.29 1.50
N GLN A 186 9.84 -4.60 0.41
CA GLN A 186 10.29 -5.57 -0.60
C GLN A 186 10.78 -4.84 -1.84
N PHE A 187 11.90 -5.32 -2.39
CA PHE A 187 12.53 -4.77 -3.57
C PHE A 187 12.82 -5.87 -4.59
N ASN A 188 12.60 -5.54 -5.86
CA ASN A 188 13.07 -6.32 -7.00
C ASN A 188 13.98 -5.38 -7.80
N LEU A 189 15.28 -5.63 -7.74
CA LEU A 189 16.29 -4.76 -8.31
C LEU A 189 17.04 -5.50 -9.42
N THR A 190 17.48 -4.77 -10.44
CA THR A 190 18.47 -5.26 -11.39
C THR A 190 19.75 -4.48 -11.18
N LEU A 191 20.83 -5.20 -10.96
CA LEU A 191 22.17 -4.66 -10.74
C LEU A 191 23.05 -4.93 -11.95
N GLU A 192 23.95 -4.00 -12.25
CA GLU A 192 25.00 -4.16 -13.24
C GLU A 192 26.34 -3.72 -12.66
N LYS A 193 27.39 -4.50 -12.94
CA LYS A 193 28.75 -4.17 -12.51
C LYS A 193 29.45 -3.41 -13.63
N SER A 194 29.81 -2.15 -13.40
CA SER A 194 30.62 -1.34 -14.31
C SER A 194 32.01 -1.14 -13.71
N SER A 195 33.03 -1.68 -14.37
CA SER A 195 34.39 -1.72 -13.87
C SER A 195 34.49 -2.46 -12.53
N SER A 196 34.53 -1.75 -11.40
CA SER A 196 34.61 -2.35 -10.05
C SER A 196 33.36 -2.08 -9.19
N ASN A 197 32.42 -1.29 -9.66
CA ASN A 197 31.29 -0.83 -8.86
C ASN A 197 29.96 -1.40 -9.36
N TRP A 198 29.13 -1.85 -8.42
CA TRP A 198 27.75 -2.21 -8.68
C TRP A 198 26.87 -0.96 -8.80
N LYS A 199 25.85 -1.03 -9.64
CA LYS A 199 24.83 0.01 -9.80
C LYS A 199 23.44 -0.61 -9.99
N ILE A 200 22.44 -0.03 -9.38
CA ILE A 200 21.02 -0.39 -9.59
C ILE A 200 20.56 0.29 -10.88
N ILE A 201 20.12 -0.52 -11.85
CA ILE A 201 19.73 -0.06 -13.20
C ILE A 201 18.24 -0.24 -13.47
N LYS A 202 17.52 -0.99 -12.59
CA LYS A 202 16.07 -1.18 -12.68
C LYS A 202 15.53 -1.60 -11.32
#